data_decfc2171137957e3ae6fa52271d59ba
#
_entry.id   decfc2171137957e3ae6fa52271d59ba
#
_cell.length_a   1.000
_cell.length_b   1.000
_cell.length_c   1.000
_cell.angle_alpha   90.00
_cell.angle_beta   90.00
_cell.angle_gamma   90.00
#
_symmetry.space_group_name_H-M   'P 1'
#
loop_
_entity.id
_entity.type
_entity.pdbx_description
1 polymer ?
#
loop_
_entity_poly.entity_id
_entity_poly.type
_entity_poly.pdbx_seq_one_letter_code
_entity_poly.pdbx_strand_id
1 'polypeptide(L)'
;MSAQTAMIGRPIAELETPVLLVDLDAFERNVARMRQVIIGEAGVGWRPHTKGIKTPAIAHKLLQAGALGVTCAKLDEAEVMAAAGVRDILIANEVVGSSKVARLVRLVHHADVAVAVDGEEQVEALDRAARDAGSRLRVVVEVNVAMNRAGVEPCDPAVALARRVAGCSGLRFAGLMGWEGGGVAGLRDPVEKRRAIETAVGRLTDSADRCRAAGLSVDIVSCGGTGTYWISAKLPGVTEIQAGGGVFGDAHYRTNYGVDHECALTILTTVISRPTPTRIVCDAGWKSMARVPMLPEPLGVGEVKSLGLSAEHATLELVRPDPAPRVGDRLEFVAGYSDATVFLHDDLHGVRGGRLEVIWSILGRGKTR
;
A
#
# COMPACT_ATOMS: atom_id res chain seq x y z
N MET A 1 23.91 10.92 20.88
CA MET A 1 22.81 11.29 19.95
C MET A 1 23.22 10.83 18.58
N SER A 2 22.39 10.08 17.86
CA SER A 2 22.70 9.67 16.47
C SER A 2 22.75 10.91 15.57
N ALA A 3 23.49 10.84 14.45
CA ALA A 3 23.53 11.93 13.47
C ALA A 3 22.13 12.35 13.00
N GLN A 4 21.19 11.40 12.90
CA GLN A 4 19.78 11.63 12.57
C GLN A 4 19.05 12.50 13.61
N THR A 5 19.30 12.29 14.92
CA THR A 5 18.67 13.09 15.98
C THR A 5 19.12 14.56 15.94
N ALA A 6 20.34 14.83 15.47
CA ALA A 6 20.87 16.17 15.32
C ALA A 6 20.24 16.97 14.16
N MET A 7 19.47 16.32 13.28
CA MET A 7 18.79 16.95 12.14
C MET A 7 17.36 17.42 12.46
N ILE A 8 16.74 16.91 13.53
CA ILE A 8 15.38 17.30 13.93
C ILE A 8 15.32 18.81 14.22
N GLY A 9 14.29 19.47 13.69
CA GLY A 9 14.07 20.92 13.77
C GLY A 9 14.76 21.75 12.68
N ARG A 10 15.64 21.15 11.87
CA ARG A 10 16.31 21.86 10.76
C ARG A 10 15.33 22.17 9.62
N PRO A 11 15.54 23.28 8.90
CA PRO A 11 14.87 23.55 7.64
C PRO A 11 15.15 22.45 6.62
N ILE A 12 14.15 22.09 5.78
CA ILE A 12 14.33 21.08 4.71
C ILE A 12 15.44 21.47 3.71
N ALA A 13 15.67 22.77 3.52
CA ALA A 13 16.74 23.27 2.65
C ALA A 13 18.16 22.87 3.10
N GLU A 14 18.34 22.49 4.38
CA GLU A 14 19.63 22.04 4.92
C GLU A 14 19.83 20.52 4.84
N LEU A 15 18.81 19.77 4.40
CA LEU A 15 18.91 18.31 4.27
C LEU A 15 19.81 17.93 3.09
N GLU A 16 20.56 16.86 3.24
CA GLU A 16 21.27 16.24 2.12
C GLU A 16 20.26 15.61 1.15
N THR A 17 20.49 15.77 -0.15
CA THR A 17 19.62 15.27 -1.21
C THR A 17 20.29 14.14 -2.00
N PRO A 18 19.52 13.26 -2.65
CA PRO A 18 18.06 13.22 -2.65
C PRO A 18 17.49 12.65 -1.34
N VAL A 19 16.36 13.19 -0.87
CA VAL A 19 15.71 12.76 0.35
C VAL A 19 14.20 12.63 0.18
N LEU A 20 13.62 11.55 0.73
CA LEU A 20 12.19 11.27 0.68
C LEU A 20 11.49 11.97 1.86
N LEU A 21 10.57 12.87 1.54
CA LEU A 21 9.82 13.69 2.48
C LEU A 21 8.37 13.23 2.59
N VAL A 22 7.80 13.37 3.78
CA VAL A 22 6.36 13.25 4.04
C VAL A 22 5.88 14.57 4.65
N ASP A 23 5.03 15.30 3.95
CA ASP A 23 4.27 16.40 4.54
C ASP A 23 3.29 15.82 5.57
N LEU A 24 3.55 16.09 6.83
CA LEU A 24 2.79 15.52 7.96
C LEU A 24 1.37 16.04 8.01
N ASP A 25 1.14 17.30 7.64
CA ASP A 25 -0.20 17.88 7.65
C ASP A 25 -1.08 17.28 6.56
N ALA A 26 -0.54 17.13 5.33
CA ALA A 26 -1.22 16.46 4.22
C ALA A 26 -1.46 14.98 4.51
N PHE A 27 -0.46 14.29 5.06
CA PHE A 27 -0.56 12.89 5.49
C PHE A 27 -1.68 12.70 6.53
N GLU A 28 -1.72 13.54 7.56
CA GLU A 28 -2.73 13.47 8.64
C GLU A 28 -4.13 13.73 8.10
N ARG A 29 -4.30 14.69 7.16
CA ARG A 29 -5.59 14.93 6.48
C ARG A 29 -6.03 13.74 5.63
N ASN A 30 -5.12 13.11 4.89
CA ASN A 30 -5.43 11.91 4.12
C ASN A 30 -5.86 10.74 5.02
N VAL A 31 -5.15 10.51 6.13
CA VAL A 31 -5.52 9.49 7.12
C VAL A 31 -6.90 9.77 7.70
N ALA A 32 -7.17 11.02 8.10
CA ALA A 32 -8.48 11.42 8.64
C ALA A 32 -9.61 11.20 7.62
N ARG A 33 -9.38 11.53 6.35
CA ARG A 33 -10.34 11.34 5.26
C ARG A 33 -10.64 9.85 5.04
N MET A 34 -9.62 9.00 4.94
CA MET A 34 -9.81 7.55 4.75
C MET A 34 -10.56 6.94 5.94
N ARG A 35 -10.15 7.30 7.16
CA ARG A 35 -10.84 6.89 8.38
C ARG A 35 -12.33 7.31 8.37
N GLN A 36 -12.59 8.57 8.00
CA GLN A 36 -13.97 9.09 7.96
C GLN A 36 -14.84 8.29 7.00
N VAL A 37 -14.34 8.02 5.79
CA VAL A 37 -15.12 7.29 4.77
C VAL A 37 -15.30 5.82 5.15
N ILE A 38 -14.23 5.16 5.60
CA ILE A 38 -14.25 3.70 5.82
C ILE A 38 -14.94 3.37 7.14
N ILE A 39 -14.48 3.99 8.23
CA ILE A 39 -14.96 3.68 9.58
C ILE A 39 -16.18 4.52 9.92
N GLY A 40 -16.12 5.84 9.67
CA GLY A 40 -17.14 6.77 10.10
C GLY A 40 -18.45 6.67 9.30
N GLU A 41 -18.35 6.65 7.97
CA GLU A 41 -19.52 6.65 7.09
C GLU A 41 -20.01 5.25 6.73
N ALA A 42 -19.07 4.35 6.37
CA ALA A 42 -19.45 3.00 5.94
C ALA A 42 -19.59 2.02 7.10
N GLY A 43 -19.00 2.31 8.27
CA GLY A 43 -19.08 1.46 9.46
C GLY A 43 -18.32 0.13 9.32
N VAL A 44 -17.37 0.03 8.39
CA VAL A 44 -16.59 -1.18 8.16
C VAL A 44 -15.16 -1.04 8.70
N GLY A 45 -14.47 -2.16 8.86
CA GLY A 45 -13.09 -2.17 9.33
C GLY A 45 -12.12 -1.56 8.31
N TRP A 46 -11.04 -0.97 8.80
CA TRP A 46 -9.93 -0.53 7.96
C TRP A 46 -8.69 -1.35 8.28
N ARG A 47 -8.17 -2.04 7.27
CA ARG A 47 -6.96 -2.85 7.35
C ARG A 47 -5.97 -2.38 6.28
N PRO A 48 -5.30 -1.23 6.47
CA PRO A 48 -4.49 -0.59 5.43
C PRO A 48 -3.38 -1.51 4.92
N HIS A 49 -3.22 -1.54 3.61
CA HIS A 49 -2.17 -2.29 2.95
C HIS A 49 -0.82 -1.58 3.08
N THR A 50 0.17 -2.26 3.64
CA THR A 50 1.49 -1.68 3.94
C THR A 50 2.51 -1.81 2.80
N LYS A 51 2.17 -2.43 1.66
CA LYS A 51 3.09 -2.62 0.53
C LYS A 51 3.73 -1.33 0.01
N GLY A 52 3.01 -0.20 0.02
CA GLY A 52 3.50 1.13 -0.34
C GLY A 52 3.99 1.95 0.84
N ILE A 53 3.81 1.45 2.06
CA ILE A 53 4.18 2.14 3.31
C ILE A 53 5.52 1.62 3.84
N LYS A 54 5.64 0.29 3.97
CA LYS A 54 6.85 -0.42 4.40
C LYS A 54 7.42 0.00 5.77
N THR A 55 6.75 0.92 6.47
CA THR A 55 7.26 1.62 7.66
C THR A 55 6.37 1.32 8.87
N PRO A 56 6.84 0.57 9.88
CA PRO A 56 6.04 0.24 11.07
C PRO A 56 5.54 1.47 11.84
N ALA A 57 6.32 2.54 11.92
CA ALA A 57 5.90 3.77 12.58
C ALA A 57 4.63 4.38 11.93
N ILE A 58 4.53 4.33 10.61
CA ILE A 58 3.31 4.72 9.88
C ILE A 58 2.18 3.74 10.19
N ALA A 59 2.44 2.43 10.17
CA ALA A 59 1.42 1.43 10.54
C ALA A 59 0.82 1.70 11.92
N HIS A 60 1.63 2.06 12.91
CA HIS A 60 1.16 2.44 14.24
C HIS A 60 0.30 3.71 14.24
N LYS A 61 0.63 4.72 13.42
CA LYS A 61 -0.23 5.91 13.25
C LYS A 61 -1.61 5.52 12.69
N LEU A 62 -1.67 4.56 11.76
CA LEU A 62 -2.94 4.07 11.21
C LEU A 62 -3.74 3.25 12.24
N LEU A 63 -3.07 2.43 13.06
CA LEU A 63 -3.72 1.76 14.19
C LEU A 63 -4.29 2.75 15.20
N GLN A 64 -3.55 3.81 15.53
CA GLN A 64 -4.05 4.91 16.38
C GLN A 64 -5.25 5.64 15.76
N ALA A 65 -5.31 5.72 14.45
CA ALA A 65 -6.46 6.26 13.72
C ALA A 65 -7.67 5.30 13.67
N GLY A 66 -7.56 4.08 14.22
CA GLY A 66 -8.65 3.12 14.33
C GLY A 66 -8.59 1.96 13.33
N ALA A 67 -7.46 1.76 12.63
CA ALA A 67 -7.28 0.57 11.81
C ALA A 67 -7.31 -0.71 12.68
N LEU A 68 -7.92 -1.78 12.16
CA LEU A 68 -8.03 -3.08 12.86
C LEU A 68 -6.67 -3.76 13.03
N GLY A 69 -5.83 -3.60 12.06
CA GLY A 69 -4.54 -4.24 11.87
C GLY A 69 -3.96 -3.76 10.56
N VAL A 70 -3.13 -4.56 9.92
CA VAL A 70 -2.55 -4.22 8.61
C VAL A 70 -2.70 -5.34 7.59
N THR A 71 -2.67 -4.99 6.32
CA THR A 71 -2.50 -5.92 5.21
C THR A 71 -1.07 -5.85 4.70
N CYS A 72 -0.40 -7.00 4.60
CA CYS A 72 0.95 -7.14 4.06
C CYS A 72 0.91 -7.88 2.70
N ALA A 73 1.79 -7.48 1.78
CA ALA A 73 1.92 -8.17 0.50
C ALA A 73 2.79 -9.42 0.58
N LYS A 74 3.72 -9.48 1.52
CA LYS A 74 4.72 -10.54 1.63
C LYS A 74 4.92 -10.97 3.09
N LEU A 75 5.36 -12.22 3.26
CA LEU A 75 5.66 -12.76 4.58
C LEU A 75 6.76 -11.97 5.30
N ASP A 76 7.86 -11.62 4.60
CA ASP A 76 8.93 -10.80 5.17
C ASP A 76 8.42 -9.46 5.72
N GLU A 77 7.45 -8.84 5.02
CA GLU A 77 6.81 -7.61 5.46
C GLU A 77 5.98 -7.83 6.73
N ALA A 78 5.21 -8.91 6.76
CA ALA A 78 4.41 -9.29 7.93
C ALA A 78 5.29 -9.56 9.17
N GLU A 79 6.43 -10.21 9.01
CA GLU A 79 7.40 -10.42 10.08
C GLU A 79 7.94 -9.10 10.65
N VAL A 80 8.23 -8.12 9.78
CA VAL A 80 8.67 -6.78 10.22
C VAL A 80 7.58 -6.06 11.00
N MET A 81 6.33 -6.11 10.51
CA MET A 81 5.20 -5.48 11.21
C MET A 81 4.92 -6.16 12.56
N ALA A 82 4.94 -7.49 12.61
CA ALA A 82 4.77 -8.24 13.86
C ALA A 82 5.89 -7.96 14.88
N ALA A 83 7.15 -7.93 14.44
CA ALA A 83 8.30 -7.59 15.27
C ALA A 83 8.20 -6.16 15.83
N ALA A 84 7.56 -5.25 15.11
CA ALA A 84 7.26 -3.91 15.57
C ALA A 84 6.00 -3.81 16.45
N GLY A 85 5.35 -4.94 16.79
CA GLY A 85 4.22 -4.99 17.71
C GLY A 85 2.83 -4.88 17.07
N VAL A 86 2.73 -4.91 15.74
CA VAL A 86 1.42 -5.04 15.06
C VAL A 86 0.88 -6.45 15.30
N ARG A 87 -0.34 -6.56 15.82
CA ARG A 87 -0.90 -7.82 16.28
C ARG A 87 -1.87 -8.51 15.33
N ASP A 88 -2.61 -7.77 14.54
CA ASP A 88 -3.56 -8.34 13.57
C ASP A 88 -3.06 -8.06 12.14
N ILE A 89 -2.72 -9.13 11.42
CA ILE A 89 -2.07 -9.05 10.10
C ILE A 89 -2.79 -9.94 9.10
N LEU A 90 -3.17 -9.38 7.96
CA LEU A 90 -3.59 -10.13 6.79
C LEU A 90 -2.45 -10.17 5.78
N ILE A 91 -1.98 -11.35 5.43
CA ILE A 91 -1.07 -11.54 4.28
C ILE A 91 -1.94 -11.77 3.04
N ALA A 92 -2.14 -10.72 2.26
CA ALA A 92 -2.94 -10.75 1.04
C ALA A 92 -2.10 -11.25 -0.15
N ASN A 93 -1.61 -12.47 -0.01
CA ASN A 93 -0.81 -13.18 -1.01
C ASN A 93 -0.70 -14.66 -0.61
N GLU A 94 -0.52 -15.54 -1.58
CA GLU A 94 -0.33 -16.96 -1.39
C GLU A 94 1.10 -17.24 -0.90
N VAL A 95 1.20 -17.92 0.25
CA VAL A 95 2.49 -18.30 0.83
C VAL A 95 2.80 -19.75 0.46
N VAL A 96 3.72 -19.94 -0.47
CA VAL A 96 4.09 -21.25 -1.02
C VAL A 96 5.56 -21.55 -0.76
N GLY A 97 5.86 -22.83 -0.57
CA GLY A 97 7.20 -23.35 -0.32
C GLY A 97 7.45 -23.60 1.18
N SER A 98 8.08 -24.73 1.49
CA SER A 98 8.27 -25.25 2.85
C SER A 98 8.92 -24.26 3.81
N SER A 99 9.94 -23.54 3.35
CA SER A 99 10.64 -22.52 4.15
C SER A 99 9.72 -21.37 4.56
N LYS A 100 8.92 -20.84 3.62
CA LYS A 100 7.99 -19.74 3.91
C LYS A 100 6.83 -20.21 4.79
N VAL A 101 6.27 -21.40 4.52
CA VAL A 101 5.20 -21.98 5.33
C VAL A 101 5.67 -22.18 6.78
N ALA A 102 6.88 -22.69 6.99
CA ALA A 102 7.44 -22.87 8.33
C ALA A 102 7.66 -21.53 9.05
N ARG A 103 8.02 -20.45 8.35
CA ARG A 103 8.14 -19.09 8.90
C ARG A 103 6.77 -18.53 9.26
N LEU A 104 5.78 -18.68 8.38
CA LEU A 104 4.41 -18.22 8.60
C LEU A 104 3.81 -18.84 9.85
N VAL A 105 3.96 -20.14 10.03
CA VAL A 105 3.43 -20.86 11.21
C VAL A 105 4.11 -20.40 12.49
N ARG A 106 5.41 -20.09 12.47
CA ARG A 106 6.10 -19.47 13.62
C ARG A 106 5.59 -18.07 13.92
N LEU A 107 5.24 -17.30 12.88
CA LEU A 107 4.74 -15.93 13.04
C LEU A 107 3.41 -15.89 13.80
N VAL A 108 2.57 -16.92 13.69
CA VAL A 108 1.28 -17.06 14.43
C VAL A 108 1.46 -17.02 15.95
N HIS A 109 2.61 -17.38 16.47
CA HIS A 109 2.90 -17.28 17.92
C HIS A 109 3.14 -15.83 18.38
N HIS A 110 3.37 -14.90 17.45
CA HIS A 110 3.70 -13.50 17.76
C HIS A 110 2.62 -12.51 17.34
N ALA A 111 1.76 -12.89 16.39
CA ALA A 111 0.66 -12.06 15.89
C ALA A 111 -0.51 -12.95 15.45
N ASP A 112 -1.73 -12.42 15.46
CA ASP A 112 -2.90 -13.07 14.87
C ASP A 112 -2.87 -12.86 13.35
N VAL A 113 -2.38 -13.86 12.64
CA VAL A 113 -2.13 -13.78 11.19
C VAL A 113 -3.22 -14.51 10.42
N ALA A 114 -3.78 -13.84 9.42
CA ALA A 114 -4.57 -14.45 8.36
C ALA A 114 -3.72 -14.49 7.07
N VAL A 115 -3.87 -15.54 6.27
CA VAL A 115 -3.19 -15.68 4.97
C VAL A 115 -4.20 -16.03 3.88
N ALA A 116 -3.98 -15.49 2.67
CA ALA A 116 -4.77 -15.83 1.51
C ALA A 116 -4.38 -17.19 0.93
N VAL A 117 -5.36 -17.90 0.40
CA VAL A 117 -5.20 -19.14 -0.38
C VAL A 117 -6.15 -19.14 -1.57
N ASP A 118 -5.74 -19.77 -2.67
CA ASP A 118 -6.56 -19.99 -3.87
C ASP A 118 -6.45 -21.42 -4.43
N GLY A 119 -5.79 -22.34 -3.71
CA GLY A 119 -5.61 -23.74 -4.14
C GLY A 119 -5.53 -24.73 -2.99
N GLU A 120 -5.89 -25.99 -3.28
CA GLU A 120 -5.90 -27.08 -2.30
C GLU A 120 -4.49 -27.43 -1.82
N GLU A 121 -3.48 -27.35 -2.68
CA GLU A 121 -2.09 -27.64 -2.33
C GLU A 121 -1.56 -26.68 -1.25
N GLN A 122 -1.98 -25.41 -1.30
CA GLN A 122 -1.64 -24.41 -0.29
C GLN A 122 -2.32 -24.77 1.04
N VAL A 123 -3.61 -25.11 0.98
CA VAL A 123 -4.40 -25.52 2.17
C VAL A 123 -3.76 -26.71 2.85
N GLU A 124 -3.39 -27.75 2.09
CA GLU A 124 -2.75 -28.96 2.64
C GLU A 124 -1.39 -28.67 3.28
N ALA A 125 -0.56 -27.84 2.61
CA ALA A 125 0.75 -27.48 3.12
C ALA A 125 0.65 -26.68 4.43
N LEU A 126 -0.28 -25.71 4.48
CA LEU A 126 -0.52 -24.86 5.64
C LEU A 126 -1.12 -25.66 6.80
N ASP A 127 -2.11 -26.54 6.54
CA ASP A 127 -2.72 -27.38 7.57
C ASP A 127 -1.69 -28.30 8.23
N ARG A 128 -0.88 -29.00 7.42
CA ARG A 128 0.17 -29.88 7.92
C ARG A 128 1.15 -29.13 8.80
N ALA A 129 1.68 -28.00 8.32
CA ALA A 129 2.66 -27.23 9.07
C ALA A 129 2.08 -26.62 10.35
N ALA A 130 0.83 -26.15 10.32
CA ALA A 130 0.16 -25.61 11.50
C ALA A 130 -0.07 -26.71 12.57
N ARG A 131 -0.51 -27.90 12.16
CA ARG A 131 -0.66 -29.06 13.07
C ARG A 131 0.68 -29.49 13.67
N ASP A 132 1.71 -29.61 12.84
CA ASP A 132 3.05 -29.99 13.30
C ASP A 132 3.63 -29.01 14.32
N ALA A 133 3.26 -27.74 14.23
CA ALA A 133 3.65 -26.69 15.18
C ALA A 133 2.67 -26.50 16.35
N GLY A 134 1.60 -27.30 16.44
CA GLY A 134 0.58 -27.15 17.48
C GLY A 134 -0.14 -25.80 17.46
N SER A 135 -0.25 -25.19 16.29
CA SER A 135 -0.86 -23.87 16.08
C SER A 135 -2.12 -23.95 15.21
N ARG A 136 -2.86 -22.86 15.14
CA ARG A 136 -4.03 -22.75 14.26
C ARG A 136 -3.98 -21.43 13.50
N LEU A 137 -3.86 -21.52 12.17
CA LEU A 137 -3.70 -20.37 11.28
C LEU A 137 -5.05 -19.90 10.74
N ARG A 138 -5.31 -18.58 10.78
CA ARG A 138 -6.44 -17.99 10.04
C ARG A 138 -6.20 -18.04 8.54
N VAL A 139 -7.21 -18.39 7.77
CA VAL A 139 -7.14 -18.46 6.31
C VAL A 139 -8.34 -17.74 5.70
N VAL A 140 -8.07 -16.92 4.70
CA VAL A 140 -9.08 -16.33 3.83
C VAL A 140 -8.92 -16.91 2.42
N VAL A 141 -10.02 -17.16 1.73
CA VAL A 141 -10.00 -17.58 0.34
C VAL A 141 -9.92 -16.32 -0.54
N GLU A 142 -8.90 -16.23 -1.40
CA GLU A 142 -8.85 -15.19 -2.43
C GLU A 142 -9.79 -15.55 -3.58
N VAL A 143 -10.64 -14.61 -3.97
CA VAL A 143 -11.61 -14.74 -5.06
C VAL A 143 -11.19 -13.84 -6.22
N ASN A 144 -11.11 -14.38 -7.43
CA ASN A 144 -10.88 -13.62 -8.65
C ASN A 144 -12.11 -12.80 -9.02
N VAL A 145 -12.20 -11.58 -8.53
CA VAL A 145 -13.37 -10.72 -8.75
C VAL A 145 -13.30 -9.92 -10.05
N ALA A 146 -12.11 -9.59 -10.53
CA ALA A 146 -11.90 -8.87 -11.81
C ALA A 146 -10.42 -8.75 -12.21
N MET A 147 -9.49 -8.98 -11.28
CA MET A 147 -8.05 -8.71 -11.50
C MET A 147 -7.41 -9.73 -12.46
N ASN A 148 -7.90 -10.97 -12.52
CA ASN A 148 -7.33 -12.08 -13.31
C ASN A 148 -5.83 -12.30 -13.01
N ARG A 149 -5.46 -12.30 -11.72
CA ARG A 149 -4.10 -12.49 -11.25
C ARG A 149 -3.98 -13.78 -10.44
N ALA A 150 -4.59 -13.84 -9.27
CA ALA A 150 -4.74 -14.98 -8.39
C ALA A 150 -6.21 -15.05 -7.95
N GLY A 151 -6.56 -16.08 -7.19
CA GLY A 151 -7.89 -16.28 -6.66
C GLY A 151 -8.70 -17.31 -7.43
N VAL A 152 -9.52 -18.06 -6.68
CA VAL A 152 -10.50 -18.99 -7.28
C VAL A 152 -11.62 -18.21 -7.95
N GLU A 153 -12.31 -18.87 -8.89
CA GLU A 153 -13.53 -18.33 -9.50
C GLU A 153 -14.61 -18.10 -8.41
N PRO A 154 -15.44 -17.05 -8.58
CA PRO A 154 -16.49 -16.72 -7.62
C PRO A 154 -17.50 -17.86 -7.43
N CYS A 155 -18.25 -17.79 -6.33
CA CYS A 155 -19.37 -18.66 -5.99
C CYS A 155 -18.94 -20.11 -5.65
N ASP A 156 -19.33 -21.11 -6.42
CA ASP A 156 -19.16 -22.52 -6.04
C ASP A 156 -17.70 -22.96 -5.86
N PRO A 157 -16.73 -22.55 -6.69
CA PRO A 157 -15.31 -22.81 -6.43
C PRO A 157 -14.81 -22.20 -5.12
N ALA A 158 -15.23 -20.97 -4.79
CA ALA A 158 -14.88 -20.32 -3.53
C ALA A 158 -15.47 -21.08 -2.32
N VAL A 159 -16.73 -21.55 -2.41
CA VAL A 159 -17.37 -22.36 -1.38
C VAL A 159 -16.67 -23.72 -1.21
N ALA A 160 -16.27 -24.36 -2.31
CA ALA A 160 -15.56 -25.64 -2.25
C ALA A 160 -14.23 -25.51 -1.49
N LEU A 161 -13.43 -24.49 -1.83
CA LEU A 161 -12.16 -24.25 -1.15
C LEU A 161 -12.35 -23.81 0.31
N ALA A 162 -13.36 -22.98 0.60
CA ALA A 162 -13.71 -22.57 1.97
C ALA A 162 -14.10 -23.80 2.86
N ARG A 163 -14.87 -24.76 2.31
CA ARG A 163 -15.18 -26.02 3.00
C ARG A 163 -13.93 -26.85 3.24
N ARG A 164 -13.02 -26.90 2.26
CA ARG A 164 -11.74 -27.61 2.39
C ARG A 164 -10.91 -27.03 3.54
N VAL A 165 -10.80 -25.69 3.62
CA VAL A 165 -10.13 -24.99 4.73
C VAL A 165 -10.83 -25.28 6.07
N ALA A 166 -12.16 -25.18 6.15
CA ALA A 166 -12.92 -25.41 7.38
C ALA A 166 -12.82 -26.84 7.91
N GLY A 167 -12.58 -27.82 7.03
CA GLY A 167 -12.34 -29.22 7.38
C GLY A 167 -10.94 -29.51 7.92
N CYS A 168 -10.01 -28.57 7.89
CA CYS A 168 -8.64 -28.72 8.35
C CYS A 168 -8.48 -28.34 9.81
N SER A 169 -7.88 -29.22 10.64
CA SER A 169 -7.74 -28.98 12.08
C SER A 169 -6.69 -27.94 12.45
N GLY A 170 -5.66 -27.76 11.62
CA GLY A 170 -4.62 -26.74 11.79
C GLY A 170 -5.03 -25.35 11.25
N LEU A 171 -6.19 -25.26 10.59
CA LEU A 171 -6.65 -24.00 9.98
C LEU A 171 -7.95 -23.50 10.61
N ARG A 172 -8.22 -22.21 10.45
CA ARG A 172 -9.49 -21.58 10.75
C ARG A 172 -9.92 -20.76 9.53
N PHE A 173 -10.97 -21.18 8.86
CA PHE A 173 -11.59 -20.36 7.83
C PHE A 173 -12.09 -19.06 8.47
N ALA A 174 -11.62 -17.93 7.96
CA ALA A 174 -11.97 -16.61 8.47
C ALA A 174 -12.85 -15.80 7.50
N GLY A 175 -12.86 -16.16 6.22
CA GLY A 175 -13.66 -15.47 5.24
C GLY A 175 -13.02 -15.42 3.86
N LEU A 176 -13.33 -14.38 3.10
CA LEU A 176 -12.89 -14.21 1.73
C LEU A 176 -12.25 -12.84 1.53
N MET A 177 -11.37 -12.76 0.54
CA MET A 177 -10.84 -11.49 0.04
C MET A 177 -10.85 -11.46 -1.49
N GLY A 178 -10.86 -10.26 -2.04
CA GLY A 178 -10.70 -10.05 -3.47
C GLY A 178 -10.40 -8.58 -3.76
N TRP A 179 -9.59 -8.32 -4.77
CA TRP A 179 -9.28 -6.96 -5.17
C TRP A 179 -9.76 -6.69 -6.59
N GLU A 180 -10.49 -5.59 -6.77
CA GLU A 180 -11.12 -5.19 -8.03
C GLU A 180 -10.11 -4.98 -9.16
N GLY A 181 -8.85 -4.69 -8.80
CA GLY A 181 -7.75 -4.54 -9.74
C GLY A 181 -7.54 -3.14 -10.27
N GLY A 182 -6.33 -2.93 -10.82
CA GLY A 182 -5.94 -1.64 -11.38
C GLY A 182 -6.77 -1.24 -12.60
N GLY A 183 -7.25 -2.19 -13.38
CA GLY A 183 -8.12 -1.92 -14.54
C GLY A 183 -9.43 -1.26 -14.13
N VAL A 184 -10.07 -1.77 -13.08
CA VAL A 184 -11.32 -1.20 -12.53
C VAL A 184 -11.03 0.15 -11.86
N ALA A 185 -9.97 0.21 -11.04
CA ALA A 185 -9.57 1.46 -10.36
C ALA A 185 -9.23 2.59 -11.34
N GLY A 186 -8.72 2.26 -12.52
CA GLY A 186 -8.30 3.20 -13.57
C GLY A 186 -9.39 3.66 -14.52
N LEU A 187 -10.61 3.15 -14.42
CA LEU A 187 -11.73 3.63 -15.23
C LEU A 187 -11.97 5.11 -14.95
N ARG A 188 -12.08 5.91 -16.01
CA ARG A 188 -12.20 7.37 -15.92
C ARG A 188 -13.63 7.86 -15.79
N ASP A 189 -14.58 7.19 -16.47
CA ASP A 189 -15.99 7.51 -16.34
C ASP A 189 -16.51 7.08 -14.97
N PRO A 190 -17.04 8.00 -14.15
CA PRO A 190 -17.47 7.69 -12.79
C PRO A 190 -18.60 6.66 -12.70
N VAL A 191 -19.48 6.64 -13.70
CA VAL A 191 -20.65 5.71 -13.74
C VAL A 191 -20.15 4.31 -14.09
N GLU A 192 -19.31 4.21 -15.12
CA GLU A 192 -18.68 2.94 -15.51
C GLU A 192 -17.82 2.37 -14.37
N LYS A 193 -16.99 3.22 -13.75
CA LYS A 193 -16.16 2.85 -12.61
C LYS A 193 -16.99 2.31 -11.45
N ARG A 194 -18.05 3.01 -11.06
CA ARG A 194 -18.96 2.57 -10.00
C ARG A 194 -19.54 1.20 -10.33
N ARG A 195 -20.11 1.05 -11.53
CA ARG A 195 -20.70 -0.22 -11.99
C ARG A 195 -19.70 -1.37 -11.99
N ALA A 196 -18.48 -1.13 -12.44
CA ALA A 196 -17.43 -2.14 -12.46
C ALA A 196 -17.03 -2.56 -11.03
N ILE A 197 -16.91 -1.60 -10.09
CA ILE A 197 -16.66 -1.88 -8.68
C ILE A 197 -17.81 -2.68 -8.06
N GLU A 198 -19.06 -2.26 -8.27
CA GLU A 198 -20.23 -2.96 -7.77
C GLU A 198 -20.29 -4.40 -8.30
N THR A 199 -19.97 -4.61 -9.58
CA THR A 199 -19.91 -5.94 -10.18
C THR A 199 -18.79 -6.80 -9.55
N ALA A 200 -17.58 -6.23 -9.38
CA ALA A 200 -16.45 -6.96 -8.81
C ALA A 200 -16.68 -7.31 -7.33
N VAL A 201 -17.12 -6.35 -6.52
CA VAL A 201 -17.40 -6.58 -5.10
C VAL A 201 -18.62 -7.51 -4.94
N GLY A 202 -19.63 -7.39 -5.82
CA GLY A 202 -20.78 -8.30 -5.82
C GLY A 202 -20.38 -9.77 -5.96
N ARG A 203 -19.40 -10.09 -6.83
CA ARG A 203 -18.86 -11.45 -6.94
C ARG A 203 -18.26 -11.97 -5.62
N LEU A 204 -17.60 -11.08 -4.87
CA LEU A 204 -17.03 -11.42 -3.56
C LEU A 204 -18.11 -11.65 -2.52
N THR A 205 -19.07 -10.72 -2.42
CA THR A 205 -20.16 -10.81 -1.42
C THR A 205 -21.13 -11.96 -1.71
N ASP A 206 -21.44 -12.24 -2.99
CA ASP A 206 -22.23 -13.42 -3.38
C ASP A 206 -21.52 -14.72 -2.99
N SER A 207 -20.19 -14.78 -3.15
CA SER A 207 -19.41 -15.93 -2.71
C SER A 207 -19.44 -16.08 -1.19
N ALA A 208 -19.39 -14.97 -0.44
CA ALA A 208 -19.50 -14.97 1.01
C ALA A 208 -20.89 -15.44 1.47
N ASP A 209 -21.94 -14.99 0.84
CA ASP A 209 -23.32 -15.40 1.17
C ASP A 209 -23.56 -16.88 0.88
N ARG A 210 -23.01 -17.41 -0.22
CA ARG A 210 -23.02 -18.85 -0.49
C ARG A 210 -22.23 -19.66 0.56
N CYS A 211 -21.11 -19.15 1.03
CA CYS A 211 -20.38 -19.77 2.15
C CYS A 211 -21.24 -19.80 3.42
N ARG A 212 -21.92 -18.70 3.77
CA ARG A 212 -22.85 -18.64 4.90
C ARG A 212 -24.01 -19.60 4.74
N ALA A 213 -24.63 -19.65 3.58
CA ALA A 213 -25.69 -20.60 3.25
C ALA A 213 -25.22 -22.06 3.32
N ALA A 214 -23.93 -22.31 3.09
CA ALA A 214 -23.30 -23.62 3.26
C ALA A 214 -22.92 -23.96 4.71
N GLY A 215 -23.30 -23.12 5.70
CA GLY A 215 -23.05 -23.31 7.12
C GLY A 215 -21.65 -22.86 7.60
N LEU A 216 -20.90 -22.09 6.78
CA LEU A 216 -19.60 -21.59 7.15
C LEU A 216 -19.70 -20.19 7.81
N SER A 217 -18.96 -19.96 8.90
CA SER A 217 -18.79 -18.60 9.43
C SER A 217 -17.92 -17.78 8.50
N VAL A 218 -18.34 -16.56 8.15
CA VAL A 218 -17.61 -15.63 7.30
C VAL A 218 -17.47 -14.32 8.07
N ASP A 219 -16.37 -14.19 8.78
CA ASP A 219 -16.05 -13.01 9.59
C ASP A 219 -15.46 -11.89 8.75
N ILE A 220 -14.66 -12.25 7.74
CA ILE A 220 -13.92 -11.33 6.86
C ILE A 220 -14.47 -11.39 5.44
N VAL A 221 -14.86 -10.24 4.91
CA VAL A 221 -15.09 -9.99 3.49
C VAL A 221 -14.29 -8.74 3.16
N SER A 222 -13.07 -8.95 2.69
CA SER A 222 -12.02 -7.94 2.58
C SER A 222 -11.77 -7.56 1.13
N CYS A 223 -11.85 -6.26 0.81
CA CYS A 223 -11.66 -5.76 -0.56
C CYS A 223 -11.20 -4.30 -0.55
N GLY A 224 -11.24 -3.66 -1.70
CA GLY A 224 -10.99 -2.23 -1.84
C GLY A 224 -9.52 -1.83 -1.80
N GLY A 225 -9.14 -1.01 -2.74
CA GLY A 225 -7.84 -0.35 -2.79
C GLY A 225 -7.99 1.17 -2.74
N THR A 226 -6.87 1.89 -2.78
CA THR A 226 -6.86 3.36 -2.77
C THR A 226 -7.72 3.98 -3.87
N GLY A 227 -7.84 3.31 -5.03
CA GLY A 227 -8.62 3.81 -6.16
C GLY A 227 -10.12 3.47 -6.14
N THR A 228 -10.62 2.74 -5.12
CA THR A 228 -12.00 2.20 -5.10
C THR A 228 -12.68 2.33 -3.74
N TYR A 229 -11.94 2.51 -2.64
CA TYR A 229 -12.40 2.34 -1.27
C TYR A 229 -13.66 3.14 -0.91
N TRP A 230 -13.85 4.35 -1.48
CA TRP A 230 -15.02 5.20 -1.17
C TRP A 230 -16.34 4.68 -1.77
N ILE A 231 -16.24 3.72 -2.69
CA ILE A 231 -17.38 2.98 -3.24
C ILE A 231 -17.45 1.63 -2.56
N SER A 232 -16.37 0.85 -2.61
CA SER A 232 -16.31 -0.53 -2.10
C SER A 232 -16.73 -0.66 -0.63
N ALA A 233 -16.32 0.31 0.22
CA ALA A 233 -16.67 0.33 1.64
C ALA A 233 -18.18 0.40 1.91
N LYS A 234 -18.93 1.02 1.01
CA LYS A 234 -20.38 1.25 1.16
C LYS A 234 -21.24 0.14 0.57
N LEU A 235 -20.62 -0.90 -0.01
CA LEU A 235 -21.35 -2.01 -0.61
C LEU A 235 -21.75 -3.04 0.46
N PRO A 236 -22.99 -3.56 0.41
CA PRO A 236 -23.47 -4.53 1.38
C PRO A 236 -22.60 -5.78 1.43
N GLY A 237 -22.40 -6.32 2.63
CA GLY A 237 -21.67 -7.57 2.85
C GLY A 237 -20.16 -7.41 2.97
N VAL A 238 -19.56 -6.25 2.63
CA VAL A 238 -18.16 -5.93 2.90
C VAL A 238 -17.95 -5.71 4.39
N THR A 239 -16.88 -6.25 4.96
CA THR A 239 -16.58 -6.11 6.40
C THR A 239 -15.32 -5.28 6.66
N GLU A 240 -14.37 -5.24 5.72
CA GLU A 240 -13.16 -4.44 5.85
C GLU A 240 -12.58 -4.00 4.51
N ILE A 241 -11.81 -2.91 4.54
CA ILE A 241 -11.16 -2.29 3.38
C ILE A 241 -9.65 -2.29 3.54
N GLN A 242 -8.94 -2.67 2.44
CA GLN A 242 -7.47 -2.77 2.42
C GLN A 242 -6.74 -1.53 1.92
N ALA A 243 -7.43 -0.46 1.56
CA ALA A 243 -6.81 0.76 1.03
C ALA A 243 -5.72 1.31 1.97
N GLY A 244 -4.51 1.50 1.47
CA GLY A 244 -3.36 1.94 2.27
C GLY A 244 -2.52 3.04 1.62
N GLY A 245 -2.19 2.95 0.33
CA GLY A 245 -1.33 3.92 -0.36
C GLY A 245 -1.89 5.35 -0.40
N GLY A 246 -3.19 5.50 -0.24
CA GLY A 246 -3.86 6.81 -0.20
C GLY A 246 -3.42 7.71 0.95
N VAL A 247 -2.80 7.19 2.01
CA VAL A 247 -2.29 8.01 3.11
C VAL A 247 -1.16 8.92 2.67
N PHE A 248 -0.38 8.51 1.68
CA PHE A 248 0.66 9.35 1.09
C PHE A 248 0.12 10.25 -0.02
N GLY A 249 -0.83 9.75 -0.83
CA GLY A 249 -1.20 10.38 -2.09
C GLY A 249 -0.01 10.47 -3.05
N ASP A 250 -0.24 10.31 -4.32
CA ASP A 250 0.80 10.45 -5.34
C ASP A 250 0.19 10.83 -6.70
N ALA A 251 1.05 11.12 -7.67
CA ALA A 251 0.63 11.52 -9.00
C ALA A 251 -0.17 10.41 -9.72
N HIS A 252 0.20 9.13 -9.52
CA HIS A 252 -0.50 8.01 -10.13
C HIS A 252 -1.93 7.83 -9.60
N TYR A 253 -2.11 7.84 -8.28
CA TYR A 253 -3.44 7.73 -7.68
C TYR A 253 -4.33 8.90 -8.10
N ARG A 254 -3.78 10.12 -8.08
CA ARG A 254 -4.51 11.32 -8.50
C ARG A 254 -4.91 11.26 -9.97
N THR A 255 -3.95 11.03 -10.86
CA THR A 255 -4.15 11.15 -12.32
C THR A 255 -4.84 9.93 -12.92
N ASN A 256 -4.43 8.71 -12.54
CA ASN A 256 -4.91 7.48 -13.17
C ASN A 256 -6.15 6.90 -12.46
N TYR A 257 -6.29 7.12 -11.16
CA TYR A 257 -7.41 6.57 -10.40
C TYR A 257 -8.42 7.63 -9.94
N GLY A 258 -8.15 8.91 -10.17
CA GLY A 258 -9.05 9.99 -9.79
C GLY A 258 -9.22 10.13 -8.27
N VAL A 259 -8.15 9.79 -7.51
CA VAL A 259 -8.15 9.90 -6.05
C VAL A 259 -7.87 11.34 -5.65
N ASP A 260 -8.83 11.95 -4.97
CA ASP A 260 -8.72 13.32 -4.47
C ASP A 260 -8.08 13.33 -3.07
N HIS A 261 -6.82 12.90 -2.99
CA HIS A 261 -5.98 13.00 -1.80
C HIS A 261 -4.82 13.96 -2.05
N GLU A 262 -4.35 14.59 -0.98
CA GLU A 262 -3.19 15.44 -1.07
C GLU A 262 -1.92 14.60 -1.31
N CYS A 263 -1.03 15.07 -2.18
CA CYS A 263 0.24 14.40 -2.42
C CYS A 263 1.21 14.76 -1.28
N ALA A 264 1.21 13.93 -0.24
CA ALA A 264 2.04 14.11 0.96
C ALA A 264 3.47 13.57 0.79
N LEU A 265 3.72 12.71 -0.23
CA LEU A 265 5.01 12.08 -0.46
C LEU A 265 5.75 12.79 -1.59
N THR A 266 6.91 13.36 -1.26
CA THR A 266 7.73 14.10 -2.21
C THR A 266 9.20 13.69 -2.10
N ILE A 267 9.99 14.00 -3.12
CA ILE A 267 11.43 13.82 -3.14
C ILE A 267 12.09 15.20 -3.29
N LEU A 268 12.84 15.61 -2.29
CA LEU A 268 13.66 16.82 -2.35
C LEU A 268 14.99 16.51 -3.03
N THR A 269 15.34 17.35 -3.98
CA THR A 269 16.57 17.23 -4.80
C THR A 269 17.34 18.53 -4.82
N THR A 270 18.59 18.49 -5.28
CA THR A 270 19.37 19.67 -5.58
C THR A 270 19.57 19.82 -7.08
N VAL A 271 19.41 21.03 -7.57
CA VAL A 271 19.81 21.39 -8.95
C VAL A 271 21.32 21.40 -9.03
N ILE A 272 21.89 20.45 -9.77
CA ILE A 272 23.35 20.31 -9.90
C ILE A 272 23.92 20.90 -11.17
N SER A 273 23.06 21.14 -12.19
CA SER A 273 23.52 21.71 -13.47
C SER A 273 22.40 22.45 -14.20
N ARG A 274 22.78 23.52 -14.89
CA ARG A 274 21.93 24.33 -15.77
C ARG A 274 22.66 24.56 -17.11
N PRO A 275 22.73 23.51 -17.99
CA PRO A 275 23.53 23.62 -19.24
C PRO A 275 22.98 24.62 -20.26
N THR A 276 21.67 24.86 -20.21
CA THR A 276 20.96 25.86 -21.04
C THR A 276 19.94 26.61 -20.19
N PRO A 277 19.40 27.74 -20.62
CA PRO A 277 18.37 28.48 -19.90
C PRO A 277 17.07 27.70 -19.68
N THR A 278 16.82 26.61 -20.44
CA THR A 278 15.64 25.77 -20.34
C THR A 278 15.90 24.44 -19.66
N ARG A 279 17.20 24.02 -19.53
CA ARG A 279 17.50 22.68 -18.96
C ARG A 279 17.91 22.76 -17.53
N ILE A 280 17.24 21.93 -16.70
CA ILE A 280 17.54 21.74 -15.28
C ILE A 280 17.97 20.28 -15.08
N VAL A 281 19.06 20.07 -14.38
CA VAL A 281 19.51 18.72 -13.99
C VAL A 281 19.59 18.64 -12.48
N CYS A 282 18.93 17.63 -11.89
CA CYS A 282 18.92 17.38 -10.46
C CYS A 282 19.67 16.09 -10.11
N ASP A 283 20.09 15.96 -8.85
CA ASP A 283 20.85 14.85 -8.27
C ASP A 283 20.03 13.60 -7.93
N ALA A 284 18.80 13.50 -8.42
CA ALA A 284 17.93 12.34 -8.22
C ALA A 284 17.51 11.75 -9.57
N GLY A 285 17.65 10.44 -9.72
CA GLY A 285 17.20 9.69 -10.89
C GLY A 285 16.23 8.58 -10.53
N TRP A 286 16.09 7.57 -11.43
CA TRP A 286 15.14 6.48 -11.18
C TRP A 286 15.54 5.56 -10.00
N LYS A 287 16.75 5.71 -9.43
CA LYS A 287 17.13 5.04 -8.17
C LYS A 287 16.59 5.72 -6.92
N SER A 288 16.14 6.97 -7.04
CA SER A 288 15.55 7.73 -5.94
C SER A 288 14.08 8.08 -6.19
N MET A 289 13.64 8.06 -7.46
CA MET A 289 12.28 8.38 -7.89
C MET A 289 11.82 7.33 -8.90
N ALA A 290 10.78 6.56 -8.57
CA ALA A 290 10.23 5.60 -9.51
C ALA A 290 9.68 6.30 -10.76
N ARG A 291 9.89 5.67 -11.93
CA ARG A 291 9.39 6.16 -13.21
C ARG A 291 8.20 5.40 -13.76
N VAL A 292 7.84 4.32 -13.11
CA VAL A 292 6.75 3.41 -13.51
C VAL A 292 5.82 3.21 -12.31
N PRO A 293 4.52 3.24 -12.50
CA PRO A 293 3.75 3.43 -13.74
C PRO A 293 3.65 4.90 -14.19
N MET A 294 4.14 5.85 -13.43
CA MET A 294 4.08 7.28 -13.71
C MET A 294 5.38 7.98 -13.30
N LEU A 295 5.78 8.99 -14.07
CA LEU A 295 6.91 9.86 -13.73
C LEU A 295 6.54 10.75 -12.51
N PRO A 296 7.54 11.13 -11.69
CA PRO A 296 7.35 12.15 -10.66
C PRO A 296 7.02 13.51 -11.28
N GLU A 297 6.37 14.38 -10.52
CA GLU A 297 5.98 15.71 -10.98
C GLU A 297 6.78 16.79 -10.26
N PRO A 298 7.55 17.62 -10.97
CA PRO A 298 8.32 18.70 -10.35
C PRO A 298 7.39 19.81 -9.83
N LEU A 299 7.74 20.38 -8.69
CA LEU A 299 7.02 21.48 -8.05
C LEU A 299 7.79 22.81 -8.17
N GLY A 300 7.09 23.92 -8.31
CA GLY A 300 7.68 25.25 -8.23
C GLY A 300 8.59 25.63 -9.40
N VAL A 301 8.45 24.97 -10.55
CA VAL A 301 9.14 25.32 -11.81
C VAL A 301 8.16 25.75 -12.88
N GLY A 302 8.64 26.45 -13.91
CA GLY A 302 7.84 26.80 -15.06
C GLY A 302 7.33 25.58 -15.83
N GLU A 303 6.58 25.79 -16.91
CA GLU A 303 5.99 24.73 -17.71
C GLU A 303 7.07 23.76 -18.24
N VAL A 304 6.94 22.48 -17.88
CA VAL A 304 7.89 21.43 -18.25
C VAL A 304 7.48 20.79 -19.57
N LYS A 305 8.36 20.88 -20.57
CA LYS A 305 8.21 20.24 -21.88
C LYS A 305 8.46 18.73 -21.79
N SER A 306 9.48 18.33 -21.03
CA SER A 306 9.83 16.92 -20.83
C SER A 306 10.60 16.71 -19.54
N LEU A 307 10.42 15.53 -18.94
CA LEU A 307 11.18 15.02 -17.81
C LEU A 307 11.76 13.66 -18.19
N GLY A 308 13.07 13.53 -18.11
CA GLY A 308 13.80 12.26 -18.24
C GLY A 308 14.48 11.88 -16.95
N LEU A 309 14.48 10.58 -16.62
CA LEU A 309 15.22 10.02 -15.49
C LEU A 309 16.30 9.08 -16.00
N SER A 310 17.57 9.40 -15.77
CA SER A 310 18.66 8.45 -15.78
C SER A 310 18.81 7.78 -14.40
N ALA A 311 19.84 6.99 -14.18
CA ALA A 311 20.01 6.29 -12.91
C ALA A 311 20.04 7.25 -11.71
N GLU A 312 20.84 8.32 -11.81
CA GLU A 312 21.10 9.24 -10.71
C GLU A 312 20.70 10.70 -10.99
N HIS A 313 20.09 10.96 -12.15
CA HIS A 313 19.77 12.33 -12.54
C HIS A 313 18.35 12.43 -13.09
N ALA A 314 17.64 13.50 -12.69
CA ALA A 314 16.47 14.00 -13.38
C ALA A 314 16.89 15.14 -14.31
N THR A 315 16.44 15.08 -15.55
CA THR A 315 16.65 16.13 -16.53
C THR A 315 15.30 16.69 -16.97
N LEU A 316 15.07 17.95 -16.65
CA LEU A 316 13.89 18.69 -17.08
C LEU A 316 14.27 19.59 -18.26
N GLU A 317 13.40 19.66 -19.25
CA GLU A 317 13.43 20.68 -20.30
C GLU A 317 12.18 21.55 -20.14
N LEU A 318 12.36 22.83 -19.92
CA LEU A 318 11.27 23.80 -19.79
C LEU A 318 10.80 24.26 -21.17
N VAL A 319 9.53 24.65 -21.28
CA VAL A 319 8.95 25.22 -22.50
C VAL A 319 9.58 26.59 -22.81
N ARG A 320 9.90 27.37 -21.77
CA ARG A 320 10.50 28.69 -21.87
C ARG A 320 11.70 28.81 -20.92
N PRO A 321 12.70 29.68 -21.28
CA PRO A 321 13.78 30.00 -20.35
C PRO A 321 13.24 30.53 -19.01
N ASP A 322 13.80 30.01 -17.92
CA ASP A 322 13.50 30.47 -16.57
C ASP A 322 14.83 30.65 -15.81
N PRO A 323 15.10 31.80 -15.19
CA PRO A 323 16.31 32.02 -14.41
C PRO A 323 16.37 31.25 -13.12
N ALA A 324 15.25 30.69 -12.66
CA ALA A 324 15.11 29.87 -11.46
C ALA A 324 14.58 28.46 -11.82
N PRO A 325 14.87 27.41 -11.02
CA PRO A 325 15.88 27.38 -9.95
C PRO A 325 17.31 27.44 -10.50
N ARG A 326 18.28 27.89 -9.68
CA ARG A 326 19.72 27.98 -10.02
C ARG A 326 20.44 26.71 -9.54
N VAL A 327 21.68 26.52 -9.98
CA VAL A 327 22.56 25.49 -9.42
C VAL A 327 22.73 25.73 -7.91
N GLY A 328 22.51 24.67 -7.12
CA GLY A 328 22.48 24.70 -5.65
C GLY A 328 21.09 24.91 -5.05
N ASP A 329 20.09 25.36 -5.82
CA ASP A 329 18.73 25.49 -5.33
C ASP A 329 18.08 24.10 -5.15
N ARG A 330 17.09 24.04 -4.27
CA ARG A 330 16.27 22.85 -4.04
C ARG A 330 15.11 22.78 -5.02
N LEU A 331 14.84 21.57 -5.50
CA LEU A 331 13.68 21.26 -6.31
C LEU A 331 12.99 20.02 -5.76
N GLU A 332 11.69 20.12 -5.56
CA GLU A 332 10.88 19.05 -4.99
C GLU A 332 10.04 18.40 -6.08
N PHE A 333 9.87 17.09 -5.99
CA PHE A 333 9.03 16.31 -6.90
C PHE A 333 7.97 15.55 -6.12
N VAL A 334 6.71 15.63 -6.52
CA VAL A 334 5.68 14.70 -6.08
C VAL A 334 6.06 13.31 -6.57
N ALA A 335 6.00 12.30 -5.68
CA ALA A 335 6.25 10.92 -6.07
C ALA A 335 5.30 10.49 -7.21
N GLY A 336 5.85 9.90 -8.27
CA GLY A 336 5.06 9.37 -9.36
C GLY A 336 4.13 8.25 -8.90
N TYR A 337 4.66 7.34 -8.08
CA TYR A 337 3.92 6.26 -7.44
C TYR A 337 4.58 5.89 -6.11
N SER A 338 3.85 6.01 -5.01
CA SER A 338 4.36 5.76 -3.66
C SER A 338 4.84 4.32 -3.47
N ASP A 339 4.05 3.33 -3.92
CA ASP A 339 4.39 1.90 -3.82
C ASP A 339 5.74 1.55 -4.48
N ALA A 340 6.14 2.30 -5.52
CA ALA A 340 7.38 2.08 -6.26
C ALA A 340 8.53 3.01 -5.83
N THR A 341 8.27 4.03 -4.99
CA THR A 341 9.27 5.01 -4.57
C THR A 341 9.77 4.74 -3.14
N VAL A 342 8.87 4.44 -2.20
CA VAL A 342 9.21 4.29 -0.78
C VAL A 342 10.33 3.26 -0.55
N PHE A 343 10.28 2.11 -1.21
CA PHE A 343 11.29 1.07 -1.01
C PHE A 343 12.68 1.36 -1.60
N LEU A 344 12.84 2.46 -2.33
CA LEU A 344 14.14 2.93 -2.84
C LEU A 344 14.96 3.63 -1.76
N HIS A 345 14.33 4.05 -0.66
CA HIS A 345 14.93 4.82 0.42
C HIS A 345 15.04 4.01 1.72
N ASP A 346 15.99 4.37 2.57
CA ASP A 346 16.15 3.77 3.89
C ASP A 346 15.24 4.42 4.95
N ASP A 347 14.97 5.72 4.80
CA ASP A 347 14.24 6.52 5.76
C ASP A 347 13.17 7.41 5.10
N LEU A 348 12.10 7.66 5.82
CA LEU A 348 11.08 8.69 5.55
C LEU A 348 11.34 9.87 6.48
N HIS A 349 11.35 11.09 5.93
CA HIS A 349 11.56 12.32 6.67
C HIS A 349 10.24 13.07 6.78
N GLY A 350 9.61 13.00 7.96
CA GLY A 350 8.37 13.71 8.24
C GLY A 350 8.65 15.20 8.48
N VAL A 351 7.98 16.06 7.70
CA VAL A 351 8.19 17.52 7.72
C VAL A 351 6.89 18.24 8.02
N ARG A 352 6.99 19.34 8.79
CA ARG A 352 5.89 20.24 9.09
C ARG A 352 6.38 21.69 9.05
N GLY A 353 5.65 22.56 8.36
CA GLY A 353 6.04 23.96 8.24
C GLY A 353 7.45 24.18 7.67
N GLY A 354 7.89 23.33 6.74
CA GLY A 354 9.22 23.40 6.12
C GLY A 354 10.38 22.96 7.02
N ARG A 355 10.11 22.27 8.15
CA ARG A 355 11.10 21.76 9.09
C ARG A 355 10.98 20.28 9.30
N LEU A 356 12.10 19.59 9.47
CA LEU A 356 12.15 18.18 9.81
C LEU A 356 11.63 17.97 11.24
N GLU A 357 10.56 17.20 11.39
CA GLU A 357 9.96 16.89 12.70
C GLU A 357 10.32 15.48 13.17
N VAL A 358 10.45 14.53 12.26
CA VAL A 358 10.72 13.13 12.59
C VAL A 358 11.39 12.39 11.42
N ILE A 359 12.16 11.36 11.74
CA ILE A 359 12.72 10.42 10.77
C ILE A 359 12.24 9.02 11.13
N TRP A 360 11.70 8.29 10.16
CA TRP A 360 11.23 6.91 10.31
C TRP A 360 11.97 5.98 9.38
N SER A 361 12.63 4.97 9.93
CA SER A 361 13.27 3.94 9.10
C SER A 361 12.25 3.06 8.39
N ILE A 362 12.46 2.81 7.11
CA ILE A 362 11.63 1.98 6.25
C ILE A 362 12.05 0.52 6.44
N LEU A 363 11.71 -0.07 7.60
CA LEU A 363 12.16 -1.42 7.98
C LEU A 363 11.66 -2.53 7.06
N GLY A 364 10.59 -2.28 6.31
CA GLY A 364 10.07 -3.19 5.27
C GLY A 364 10.76 -3.08 3.91
N ARG A 365 11.77 -2.20 3.76
CA ARG A 365 12.58 -2.08 2.56
C ARG A 365 13.29 -3.40 2.26
N GLY A 366 13.26 -3.83 0.99
CA GLY A 366 13.85 -5.11 0.57
C GLY A 366 13.11 -6.37 1.05
N LYS A 367 12.02 -6.23 1.80
CA LYS A 367 11.19 -7.34 2.30
C LYS A 367 10.18 -7.75 1.23
N THR A 368 10.63 -8.61 0.31
CA THR A 368 9.87 -8.99 -0.90
C THR A 368 9.61 -10.49 -1.04
N ARG A 369 9.99 -11.27 -0.03
CA ARG A 369 9.84 -12.74 -0.04
C ARG A 369 8.72 -13.25 0.85
#